data_7c406fdcb3600417fe194b2b37a342ee
#
_entry.id   7c406fdcb3600417fe194b2b37a342ee
#
_cell.length_a   1.000
_cell.length_b   1.000
_cell.length_c   1.000
_cell.angle_alpha   90.00
_cell.angle_beta   90.00
_cell.angle_gamma   90.00
#
_symmetry.space_group_name_H-M   'P 1'
#
loop_
_entity.id
_entity.type
_entity.pdbx_description
1 polymer ?
#
loop_
_entity_poly.entity_id
_entity_poly.type
_entity_poly.pdbx_seq_one_letter_code
_entity_poly.pdbx_strand_id
1 'polypeptide(L)'
;EWLEDYLINFSGGVLFVSHDRYFLDRVATRVVELEGGTVRTMKSSYSDYLEQKKVMREFNRKMQKDIERQIRNEKEIVQTLRHQRKISAFNSRLKKIEKLEEELAGIRREGAAMHLGRIPSAVINLDHDVHVSKEVASAESLGKSFGSRTLFSDATFLIKGGDKVGIIGENGSGKTTLLNILSGKDNDYTGKATLGTWVRYGYIAQDIVFDDEETTVLEKLMSVSKESRTGEMTEGAA
;
A
#
# COMPACT_ATOMS: atom_id res chain seq x y z
N GLU A 1 -23.10 6.32 7.99
CA GLU A 1 -24.15 5.41 7.43
C GLU A 1 -24.51 5.74 5.99
N TRP A 2 -25.12 6.92 5.70
CA TRP A 2 -25.52 7.26 4.32
C TRP A 2 -24.36 7.21 3.30
N LEU A 3 -23.22 7.80 3.62
CA LEU A 3 -22.05 7.82 2.73
C LEU A 3 -21.49 6.41 2.51
N GLU A 4 -21.46 5.58 3.52
CA GLU A 4 -21.00 4.19 3.43
C GLU A 4 -21.89 3.40 2.48
N ASP A 5 -23.20 3.48 2.67
CA ASP A 5 -24.16 2.79 1.81
C ASP A 5 -24.10 3.27 0.35
N TYR A 6 -23.91 4.58 0.15
CA TYR A 6 -23.67 5.14 -1.18
C TYR A 6 -22.42 4.57 -1.83
N LEU A 7 -21.27 4.58 -1.10
CA LEU A 7 -20.00 4.10 -1.64
C LEU A 7 -19.99 2.60 -1.88
N ILE A 8 -20.63 1.80 -1.05
CA ILE A 8 -20.76 0.35 -1.24
C ILE A 8 -21.50 0.05 -2.54
N ASN A 9 -22.56 0.78 -2.83
CA ASN A 9 -23.42 0.57 -4.00
C ASN A 9 -22.90 1.32 -5.25
N PHE A 10 -21.87 2.15 -5.11
CA PHE A 10 -21.32 2.89 -6.24
C PHE A 10 -20.65 1.94 -7.23
N SER A 11 -21.05 2.00 -8.50
CA SER A 11 -20.55 1.12 -9.56
C SER A 11 -19.13 1.43 -10.03
N GLY A 12 -18.65 2.65 -9.78
CA GLY A 12 -17.29 3.08 -10.11
C GLY A 12 -16.24 2.62 -9.11
N GLY A 13 -14.96 2.84 -9.41
CA GLY A 13 -13.86 2.67 -8.47
C GLY A 13 -13.82 3.82 -7.46
N VAL A 14 -13.53 3.49 -6.20
CA VAL A 14 -13.37 4.47 -5.11
C VAL A 14 -12.00 4.30 -4.50
N LEU A 15 -11.24 5.38 -4.42
CA LEU A 15 -9.96 5.45 -3.73
C LEU A 15 -10.05 6.49 -2.62
N PHE A 16 -9.77 6.09 -1.39
CA PHE A 16 -9.93 6.98 -0.24
C PHE A 16 -8.87 6.79 0.83
N VAL A 17 -8.67 7.81 1.62
CA VAL A 17 -7.84 7.79 2.83
C VAL A 17 -8.75 7.94 4.03
N SER A 18 -8.66 7.03 4.99
CA SER A 18 -9.39 7.12 6.24
C SER A 18 -8.54 6.61 7.41
N HIS A 19 -8.78 7.18 8.57
CA HIS A 19 -8.28 6.67 9.86
C HIS A 19 -9.41 5.98 10.64
N ASP A 20 -10.63 6.06 10.15
CA ASP A 20 -11.79 5.38 10.73
C ASP A 20 -11.77 3.91 10.32
N ARG A 21 -11.50 3.05 11.31
CA ARG A 21 -11.41 1.60 11.12
C ARG A 21 -12.74 0.98 10.73
N TYR A 22 -13.83 1.50 11.28
CA TYR A 22 -15.17 0.99 10.99
C TYR A 22 -15.56 1.30 9.54
N PHE A 23 -15.28 2.51 9.11
CA PHE A 23 -15.48 2.92 7.72
C PHE A 23 -14.63 2.08 6.74
N LEU A 24 -13.36 1.86 7.08
CA LEU A 24 -12.46 1.01 6.27
C LEU A 24 -12.98 -0.43 6.14
N ASP A 25 -13.42 -1.04 7.25
CA ASP A 25 -13.94 -2.41 7.24
C ASP A 25 -15.21 -2.56 6.43
N ARG A 26 -16.06 -1.54 6.48
CA ARG A 26 -17.37 -1.60 5.82
C ARG A 26 -17.29 -1.33 4.32
N VAL A 27 -16.42 -0.43 3.89
CA VAL A 27 -16.37 0.07 2.52
C VAL A 27 -15.23 -0.51 1.70
N ALA A 28 -14.04 -0.70 2.30
CA ALA A 28 -12.86 -1.11 1.54
C ALA A 28 -12.93 -2.59 1.13
N THR A 29 -12.79 -2.85 -0.16
CA THR A 29 -12.58 -4.19 -0.71
C THR A 29 -11.10 -4.51 -0.90
N ARG A 30 -10.27 -3.47 -0.81
CA ARG A 30 -8.83 -3.55 -0.94
C ARG A 30 -8.15 -2.49 -0.07
N VAL A 31 -7.03 -2.83 0.51
CA VAL A 31 -6.23 -1.93 1.33
C VAL A 31 -4.88 -1.68 0.65
N VAL A 32 -4.45 -0.43 0.62
CA VAL A 32 -3.10 -0.02 0.23
C VAL A 32 -2.43 0.59 1.45
N GLU A 33 -1.37 -0.04 1.92
CA GLU A 33 -0.60 0.43 3.08
C GLU A 33 0.66 1.15 2.64
N LEU A 34 0.90 2.32 3.22
CA LEU A 34 2.15 3.08 3.12
C LEU A 34 2.87 3.02 4.47
N GLU A 35 3.88 2.17 4.58
CA GLU A 35 4.67 2.03 5.82
C GLU A 35 6.16 1.87 5.49
N GLY A 36 7.01 2.59 6.21
CA GLY A 36 8.47 2.47 6.08
C GLY A 36 9.01 2.74 4.67
N GLY A 37 8.39 3.64 3.91
CA GLY A 37 8.78 3.97 2.54
C GLY A 37 8.38 2.92 1.48
N THR A 38 7.60 1.92 1.87
CA THR A 38 7.08 0.88 0.96
C THR A 38 5.58 0.98 0.80
N VAL A 39 5.08 0.53 -0.34
CA VAL A 39 3.66 0.46 -0.65
C VAL A 39 3.24 -1.00 -0.80
N ARG A 40 2.19 -1.39 -0.12
CA ARG A 40 1.65 -2.76 -0.16
C ARG A 40 0.18 -2.73 -0.48
N THR A 41 -0.25 -3.67 -1.29
CA THR A 41 -1.64 -3.82 -1.65
C THR A 41 -2.15 -5.19 -1.23
N MET A 42 -3.30 -5.22 -0.56
CA MET A 42 -3.95 -6.45 -0.16
C MET A 42 -5.43 -6.41 -0.52
N LYS A 43 -5.93 -7.49 -1.11
CA LYS A 43 -7.36 -7.67 -1.38
C LYS A 43 -8.01 -8.34 -0.18
N SER A 44 -8.41 -7.53 0.79
CA SER A 44 -9.05 -7.98 2.03
C SER A 44 -9.78 -6.81 2.69
N SER A 45 -10.63 -7.10 3.67
CA SER A 45 -11.12 -6.11 4.62
C SER A 45 -9.97 -5.55 5.45
N TYR A 46 -10.20 -4.43 6.12
CA TYR A 46 -9.19 -3.83 6.99
C TYR A 46 -8.89 -4.70 8.23
N SER A 47 -9.90 -5.33 8.81
CA SER A 47 -9.74 -6.25 9.94
C SER A 47 -8.94 -7.49 9.56
N ASP A 48 -9.26 -8.13 8.43
CA ASP A 48 -8.48 -9.27 7.93
C ASP A 48 -7.02 -8.89 7.66
N TYR A 49 -6.80 -7.72 7.09
CA TYR A 49 -5.47 -7.17 6.89
C TYR A 49 -4.70 -7.06 8.21
N LEU A 50 -5.30 -6.49 9.27
CA LEU A 50 -4.65 -6.34 10.57
C LEU A 50 -4.31 -7.70 11.21
N GLU A 51 -5.21 -8.68 11.08
CA GLU A 51 -4.96 -10.02 11.62
C GLU A 51 -3.81 -10.72 10.89
N GLN A 52 -3.82 -10.67 9.56
CA GLN A 52 -2.71 -11.21 8.76
C GLN A 52 -1.38 -10.53 9.08
N LYS A 53 -1.40 -9.20 9.25
CA LYS A 53 -0.22 -8.42 9.68
C LYS A 53 0.30 -8.88 11.04
N LYS A 54 -0.58 -9.16 11.99
CA LYS A 54 -0.22 -9.67 13.31
C LYS A 54 0.41 -11.06 13.23
N VAL A 55 -0.22 -11.98 12.53
CA VAL A 55 0.30 -13.36 12.34
C VAL A 55 1.67 -13.33 11.68
N MET A 56 1.86 -12.52 10.66
CA MET A 56 3.14 -12.40 9.96
C MET A 56 4.24 -11.81 10.85
N ARG A 57 3.91 -10.81 11.69
CA ARG A 57 4.86 -10.27 12.67
C ARG A 57 5.30 -11.32 13.69
N GLU A 58 4.37 -12.13 14.17
CA GLU A 58 4.68 -13.22 15.11
C GLU A 58 5.55 -14.29 14.45
N PHE A 59 5.25 -14.66 13.22
CA PHE A 59 6.04 -15.60 12.42
C PHE A 59 7.47 -15.11 12.23
N ASN A 60 7.65 -13.88 11.75
CA ASN A 60 8.97 -13.28 11.56
C ASN A 60 9.76 -13.20 12.87
N ARG A 61 9.10 -12.86 13.99
CA ARG A 61 9.73 -12.85 15.31
C ARG A 61 10.21 -14.23 15.76
N LYS A 62 9.44 -15.28 15.46
CA LYS A 62 9.86 -16.66 15.72
C LYS A 62 11.06 -17.06 14.89
N MET A 63 11.00 -16.81 13.58
CA MET A 63 12.12 -17.09 12.67
C MET A 63 13.41 -16.38 13.10
N GLN A 64 13.34 -15.09 13.44
CA GLN A 64 14.49 -14.36 13.94
C GLN A 64 15.12 -15.02 15.16
N LYS A 65 14.30 -15.40 16.15
CA LYS A 65 14.78 -16.09 17.37
C LYS A 65 15.42 -17.43 17.07
N ASP A 66 14.86 -18.20 16.14
CA ASP A 66 15.37 -19.51 15.77
C ASP A 66 16.74 -19.40 15.07
N ILE A 67 16.88 -18.46 14.15
CA ILE A 67 18.16 -18.20 13.46
C ILE A 67 19.20 -17.67 14.45
N GLU A 68 18.85 -16.73 15.32
CA GLU A 68 19.75 -16.24 16.38
C GLU A 68 20.23 -17.38 17.31
N ARG A 69 19.35 -18.31 17.62
CA ARG A 69 19.72 -19.52 18.38
C ARG A 69 20.67 -20.41 17.59
N GLN A 70 20.43 -20.63 16.31
CA GLN A 70 21.33 -21.40 15.45
C GLN A 70 22.72 -20.75 15.35
N ILE A 71 22.79 -19.44 15.18
CA ILE A 71 24.05 -18.68 15.16
C ILE A 71 24.81 -18.86 16.47
N ARG A 72 24.15 -18.76 17.62
CA ARG A 72 24.80 -18.98 18.92
C ARG A 72 25.39 -20.38 19.02
N ASN A 73 24.62 -21.42 18.68
CA ASN A 73 25.09 -22.81 18.73
C ASN A 73 26.29 -23.02 17.78
N GLU A 74 26.25 -22.49 16.56
CA GLU A 74 27.37 -22.62 15.62
C GLU A 74 28.62 -21.88 16.11
N LYS A 75 28.47 -20.71 16.75
CA LYS A 75 29.59 -19.98 17.37
C LYS A 75 30.27 -20.77 18.51
N GLU A 76 29.49 -21.47 19.34
CA GLU A 76 30.04 -22.36 20.39
C GLU A 76 30.84 -23.52 19.78
N ILE A 77 30.31 -24.14 18.71
CA ILE A 77 31.02 -25.21 18.00
C ILE A 77 32.34 -24.70 17.39
N VAL A 78 32.30 -23.51 16.78
CA VAL A 78 33.51 -22.87 16.23
C VAL A 78 34.58 -22.64 17.29
N GLN A 79 34.22 -22.18 18.48
CA GLN A 79 35.15 -22.01 19.58
C GLN A 79 35.82 -23.35 19.98
N THR A 80 35.02 -24.43 20.07
CA THR A 80 35.53 -25.77 20.37
C THR A 80 36.49 -26.29 19.30
N LEU A 81 36.14 -26.14 18.03
CA LEU A 81 36.98 -26.56 16.87
C LEU A 81 38.28 -25.78 16.78
N ARG A 82 38.30 -24.52 17.17
CA ARG A 82 39.51 -23.67 17.24
C ARG A 82 40.55 -24.26 18.22
N HIS A 83 40.11 -24.72 19.36
CA HIS A 83 40.99 -25.37 20.35
C HIS A 83 41.52 -26.74 19.86
N GLN A 84 40.74 -27.44 19.04
CA GLN A 84 41.11 -28.76 18.50
C GLN A 84 41.97 -28.70 17.23
N ARG A 85 42.32 -27.53 16.70
CA ARG A 85 43.10 -27.31 15.47
C ARG A 85 42.49 -27.96 14.21
N LYS A 86 41.18 -28.15 14.15
CA LYS A 86 40.47 -28.74 13.02
C LYS A 86 40.10 -27.65 11.97
N ILE A 87 41.06 -27.19 11.22
CA ILE A 87 40.95 -25.99 10.34
C ILE A 87 39.84 -26.14 9.28
N SER A 88 39.70 -27.31 8.63
CA SER A 88 38.68 -27.49 7.59
C SER A 88 37.25 -27.40 8.15
N ALA A 89 36.98 -28.09 9.27
CA ALA A 89 35.70 -28.05 9.96
C ALA A 89 35.40 -26.64 10.50
N PHE A 90 36.40 -25.95 11.03
CA PHE A 90 36.30 -24.57 11.47
C PHE A 90 35.86 -23.62 10.35
N ASN A 91 36.54 -23.66 9.18
CA ASN A 91 36.19 -22.82 8.04
C ASN A 91 34.78 -23.12 7.47
N SER A 92 34.37 -24.38 7.46
CA SER A 92 33.01 -24.77 7.02
C SER A 92 31.93 -24.17 7.94
N ARG A 93 32.18 -24.16 9.27
CA ARG A 93 31.23 -23.59 10.24
C ARG A 93 31.18 -22.06 10.17
N LEU A 94 32.30 -21.40 9.91
CA LEU A 94 32.30 -19.95 9.68
C LEU A 94 31.43 -19.55 8.51
N LYS A 95 31.55 -20.23 7.36
CA LYS A 95 30.69 -19.99 6.21
C LYS A 95 29.21 -20.22 6.50
N LYS A 96 28.88 -21.17 7.37
CA LYS A 96 27.52 -21.41 7.79
C LYS A 96 26.99 -20.26 8.65
N ILE A 97 27.80 -19.74 9.56
CA ILE A 97 27.44 -18.56 10.39
C ILE A 97 27.21 -17.35 9.49
N GLU A 98 28.09 -17.06 8.56
CA GLU A 98 27.96 -15.96 7.61
C GLU A 98 26.63 -16.03 6.84
N LYS A 99 26.29 -17.21 6.32
CA LYS A 99 25.00 -17.45 5.63
C LYS A 99 23.80 -17.21 6.54
N LEU A 100 23.84 -17.65 7.79
CA LEU A 100 22.77 -17.45 8.78
C LEU A 100 22.66 -15.95 9.17
N GLU A 101 23.78 -15.24 9.27
CA GLU A 101 23.80 -13.81 9.56
C GLU A 101 23.24 -12.99 8.37
N GLU A 102 23.51 -13.39 7.12
CA GLU A 102 22.88 -12.82 5.94
C GLU A 102 21.36 -13.06 5.90
N GLU A 103 20.92 -14.29 6.21
CA GLU A 103 19.51 -14.64 6.28
C GLU A 103 18.79 -13.81 7.37
N LEU A 104 19.41 -13.71 8.57
CA LEU A 104 18.90 -12.87 9.65
C LEU A 104 18.80 -11.40 9.26
N ALA A 105 19.80 -10.88 8.55
CA ALA A 105 19.80 -9.50 8.05
C ALA A 105 18.70 -9.30 6.99
N GLY A 106 18.42 -10.30 6.17
CA GLY A 106 17.30 -10.33 5.22
C GLY A 106 15.97 -10.21 5.97
N ILE A 107 15.70 -11.11 6.92
CA ILE A 107 14.46 -11.11 7.71
C ILE A 107 14.29 -9.81 8.51
N ARG A 108 15.37 -9.23 9.04
CA ARG A 108 15.31 -7.93 9.73
C ARG A 108 14.98 -6.77 8.77
N ARG A 109 15.53 -6.76 7.55
CA ARG A 109 15.17 -5.79 6.50
C ARG A 109 13.74 -5.99 6.03
N GLU A 110 13.32 -7.24 5.83
CA GLU A 110 11.94 -7.59 5.47
C GLU A 110 10.97 -7.35 6.62
N GLY A 111 11.38 -7.50 7.87
CA GLY A 111 10.60 -7.18 9.06
C GLY A 111 10.49 -5.68 9.32
N ALA A 112 11.49 -4.90 8.92
CA ALA A 112 11.45 -3.45 8.90
C ALA A 112 10.64 -2.93 7.70
N ALA A 113 10.76 -3.60 6.55
CA ALA A 113 9.95 -3.44 5.38
C ALA A 113 9.02 -4.65 5.26
N MET A 114 8.08 -4.86 6.18
CA MET A 114 7.28 -6.07 6.30
C MET A 114 6.73 -6.55 4.95
N HIS A 115 7.58 -7.22 4.18
CA HIS A 115 7.20 -7.88 2.96
C HIS A 115 6.25 -9.01 3.33
N LEU A 116 4.97 -8.81 3.10
CA LEU A 116 4.09 -9.89 2.77
C LEU A 116 4.60 -10.42 1.42
N GLY A 117 5.68 -11.20 1.48
CA GLY A 117 6.19 -11.90 0.33
C GLY A 117 5.03 -12.64 -0.30
N ARG A 118 5.01 -12.67 -1.65
CA ARG A 118 4.10 -13.45 -2.47
C ARG A 118 3.58 -14.67 -1.70
N ILE A 119 2.41 -14.53 -1.09
CA ILE A 119 1.55 -15.68 -0.90
C ILE A 119 1.26 -16.09 -2.33
N PRO A 120 1.60 -17.32 -2.76
CA PRO A 120 1.13 -17.78 -4.04
C PRO A 120 -0.38 -17.65 -3.97
N SER A 121 -0.89 -16.62 -4.62
CA SER A 121 -2.32 -16.49 -4.82
C SER A 121 -2.67 -17.72 -5.65
N ALA A 122 -3.34 -18.67 -5.02
CA ALA A 122 -4.12 -19.62 -5.75
C ALA A 122 -5.05 -18.76 -6.60
N VAL A 123 -4.76 -18.70 -7.89
CA VAL A 123 -5.60 -18.05 -8.88
C VAL A 123 -6.86 -18.92 -8.95
N ILE A 124 -7.81 -18.63 -8.10
CA ILE A 124 -9.16 -19.10 -8.32
C ILE A 124 -9.73 -18.15 -9.36
N ASN A 125 -9.62 -18.56 -10.61
CA ASN A 125 -10.36 -17.97 -11.71
C ASN A 125 -11.84 -18.27 -11.46
N LEU A 126 -12.53 -17.34 -10.85
CA LEU A 126 -13.97 -17.25 -10.94
C LEU A 126 -14.24 -16.33 -12.14
N ASP A 127 -14.31 -16.95 -13.31
CA ASP A 127 -14.89 -16.35 -14.49
C ASP A 127 -16.36 -16.01 -14.18
N HIS A 128 -16.59 -14.77 -13.86
CA HIS A 128 -17.89 -14.15 -14.09
C HIS A 128 -17.64 -13.00 -15.07
N ASP A 129 -18.09 -13.23 -16.30
CA ASP A 129 -18.23 -12.24 -17.36
C ASP A 129 -19.13 -11.11 -16.90
N VAL A 130 -18.55 -10.15 -16.23
CA VAL A 130 -19.07 -8.78 -16.18
C VAL A 130 -17.98 -7.93 -16.81
N HIS A 131 -18.27 -7.40 -18.00
CA HIS A 131 -17.44 -6.44 -18.71
C HIS A 131 -17.18 -5.16 -17.89
N VAL A 132 -16.43 -5.26 -16.82
CA VAL A 132 -15.89 -4.14 -16.03
C VAL A 132 -14.38 -4.33 -15.91
N SER A 133 -13.74 -4.48 -17.04
CA SER A 133 -12.29 -4.58 -17.10
C SER A 133 -11.69 -3.33 -17.73
N LYS A 134 -11.86 -2.18 -17.12
CA LYS A 134 -10.98 -1.07 -17.47
C LYS A 134 -10.12 -0.77 -16.25
N GLU A 135 -8.82 -0.78 -16.47
CA GLU A 135 -7.86 -0.24 -15.53
C GLU A 135 -8.24 1.20 -15.24
N VAL A 136 -8.55 1.50 -13.99
CA VAL A 136 -8.92 2.84 -13.56
C VAL A 136 -7.67 3.64 -13.26
N ALA A 137 -6.74 3.05 -12.53
CA ALA A 137 -5.44 3.63 -12.26
C ALA A 137 -4.40 2.54 -12.03
N SER A 138 -3.16 2.79 -12.43
CA SER A 138 -2.05 1.88 -12.16
C SER A 138 -0.78 2.65 -11.77
N ALA A 139 0.05 2.00 -10.99
CA ALA A 139 1.39 2.43 -10.65
C ALA A 139 2.38 1.28 -10.92
N GLU A 140 3.51 1.61 -11.54
CA GLU A 140 4.61 0.67 -11.82
C GLU A 140 5.91 1.27 -11.29
N SER A 141 6.51 0.63 -10.29
CA SER A 141 7.75 1.08 -9.62
C SER A 141 7.73 2.57 -9.27
N LEU A 142 6.55 3.06 -8.84
CA LEU A 142 6.33 4.45 -8.50
C LEU A 142 7.09 4.82 -7.24
N GLY A 143 7.84 5.92 -7.28
CA GLY A 143 8.57 6.47 -6.14
C GLY A 143 8.43 7.97 -6.03
N LYS A 144 8.42 8.48 -4.80
CA LYS A 144 8.39 9.91 -4.51
C LYS A 144 9.34 10.27 -3.38
N SER A 145 10.12 11.33 -3.61
CA SER A 145 11.03 11.90 -2.61
C SER A 145 10.91 13.42 -2.59
N PHE A 146 11.12 14.01 -1.43
CA PHE A 146 11.29 15.46 -1.26
C PHE A 146 12.70 15.73 -0.73
N GLY A 147 13.57 16.23 -1.59
CA GLY A 147 15.00 16.37 -1.28
C GLY A 147 15.62 15.03 -0.89
N SER A 148 16.20 14.93 0.31
CA SER A 148 16.78 13.69 0.82
C SER A 148 15.78 12.72 1.47
N ARG A 149 14.53 13.13 1.64
CA ARG A 149 13.50 12.32 2.29
C ARG A 149 12.70 11.54 1.25
N THR A 150 12.85 10.23 1.21
CA THR A 150 11.99 9.34 0.43
C THR A 150 10.70 9.08 1.19
N LEU A 151 9.55 9.34 0.57
CA LEU A 151 8.24 9.01 1.11
C LEU A 151 7.90 7.55 0.87
N PHE A 152 8.04 7.11 -0.38
CA PHE A 152 7.87 5.72 -0.78
C PHE A 152 8.67 5.44 -2.06
N SER A 153 8.97 4.16 -2.28
CA SER A 153 9.67 3.67 -3.46
C SER A 153 9.06 2.35 -3.93
N ASP A 154 9.22 2.08 -5.22
CA ASP A 154 8.81 0.82 -5.86
C ASP A 154 7.33 0.43 -5.63
N ALA A 155 6.46 1.43 -5.57
CA ALA A 155 5.03 1.19 -5.43
C ALA A 155 4.46 0.64 -6.74
N THR A 156 3.92 -0.58 -6.69
CA THR A 156 3.32 -1.24 -7.86
C THR A 156 1.94 -1.77 -7.49
N PHE A 157 0.91 -1.27 -8.16
CA PHE A 157 -0.46 -1.71 -7.96
C PHE A 157 -1.36 -1.38 -9.15
N LEU A 158 -2.51 -2.04 -9.19
CA LEU A 158 -3.54 -1.84 -10.20
C LEU A 158 -4.90 -1.69 -9.53
N ILE A 159 -5.62 -0.63 -9.87
CA ILE A 159 -7.01 -0.36 -9.45
C ILE A 159 -7.92 -0.59 -10.65
N LYS A 160 -8.91 -1.44 -10.47
CA LYS A 160 -9.90 -1.79 -11.50
C LYS A 160 -11.23 -1.10 -11.22
N GLY A 161 -12.06 -0.98 -12.24
CA GLY A 161 -13.44 -0.54 -12.06
C GLY A 161 -14.17 -1.41 -11.03
N GLY A 162 -14.92 -0.77 -10.12
CA GLY A 162 -15.60 -1.42 -9.00
C GLY A 162 -14.74 -1.67 -7.75
N ASP A 163 -13.40 -1.55 -7.81
CA ASP A 163 -12.57 -1.64 -6.60
C ASP A 163 -12.86 -0.46 -5.66
N LYS A 164 -12.92 -0.73 -4.37
CA LYS A 164 -12.98 0.26 -3.31
C LYS A 164 -11.69 0.15 -2.50
N VAL A 165 -10.78 1.09 -2.71
CA VAL A 165 -9.39 1.01 -2.24
C VAL A 165 -9.16 2.02 -1.13
N GLY A 166 -8.95 1.55 0.09
CA GLY A 166 -8.55 2.36 1.23
C GLY A 166 -7.02 2.48 1.31
N ILE A 167 -6.51 3.72 1.36
CA ILE A 167 -5.09 3.99 1.61
C ILE A 167 -4.87 4.24 3.10
N ILE A 168 -3.98 3.48 3.68
CA ILE A 168 -3.62 3.57 5.10
C ILE A 168 -2.12 3.83 5.29
N GLY A 169 -1.75 4.35 6.43
CA GLY A 169 -0.37 4.62 6.81
C GLY A 169 -0.26 5.72 7.86
N GLU A 170 0.92 5.91 8.42
CA GLU A 170 1.20 6.96 9.40
C GLU A 170 1.07 8.36 8.80
N ASN A 171 0.97 9.39 9.66
CA ASN A 171 0.98 10.77 9.20
C ASN A 171 2.33 11.10 8.54
N GLY A 172 2.28 11.76 7.38
CA GLY A 172 3.47 12.07 6.59
C GLY A 172 4.06 10.89 5.81
N SER A 173 3.38 9.73 5.71
CA SER A 173 3.81 8.58 4.89
C SER A 173 3.63 8.79 3.38
N GLY A 174 2.94 9.85 2.95
CA GLY A 174 2.75 10.15 1.53
C GLY A 174 1.38 9.78 0.96
N LYS A 175 0.37 9.50 1.80
CA LYS A 175 -0.99 9.14 1.35
C LYS A 175 -1.60 10.17 0.40
N THR A 176 -1.62 11.44 0.83
CA THR A 176 -2.12 12.56 0.02
C THR A 176 -1.26 12.77 -1.23
N THR A 177 0.06 12.63 -1.10
CA THR A 177 0.98 12.72 -2.24
C THR A 177 0.69 11.64 -3.28
N LEU A 178 0.43 10.41 -2.84
CA LEU A 178 0.06 9.32 -3.75
C LEU A 178 -1.26 9.63 -4.49
N LEU A 179 -2.27 10.16 -3.79
CA LEU A 179 -3.51 10.60 -4.41
C LEU A 179 -3.27 11.73 -5.43
N ASN A 180 -2.43 12.70 -5.10
CA ASN A 180 -2.09 13.80 -6.00
C ASN A 180 -1.36 13.32 -7.27
N ILE A 181 -0.45 12.35 -7.14
CA ILE A 181 0.21 11.75 -8.31
C ILE A 181 -0.81 11.02 -9.19
N LEU A 182 -1.66 10.17 -8.61
CA LEU A 182 -2.67 9.42 -9.36
C LEU A 182 -3.71 10.33 -10.03
N SER A 183 -4.03 11.47 -9.42
CA SER A 183 -4.93 12.48 -9.99
C SER A 183 -4.25 13.45 -10.97
N GLY A 184 -2.93 13.29 -11.22
CA GLY A 184 -2.18 14.16 -12.12
C GLY A 184 -1.85 15.56 -11.57
N LYS A 185 -2.12 15.81 -10.29
CA LYS A 185 -1.78 17.09 -9.60
C LYS A 185 -0.29 17.22 -9.28
N ASP A 186 0.41 16.10 -9.09
CA ASP A 186 1.86 16.06 -8.86
C ASP A 186 2.50 15.17 -9.93
N ASN A 187 3.39 15.76 -10.73
CA ASN A 187 4.08 15.08 -11.84
C ASN A 187 5.58 14.86 -11.56
N ASP A 188 6.07 15.23 -10.36
CA ASP A 188 7.44 15.04 -9.95
C ASP A 188 7.60 13.72 -9.17
N TYR A 189 7.77 12.60 -9.89
CA TYR A 189 7.93 11.28 -9.32
C TYR A 189 8.79 10.39 -10.22
N THR A 190 9.26 9.26 -9.70
CA THR A 190 9.96 8.21 -10.45
C THR A 190 9.01 7.04 -10.73
N GLY A 191 9.30 6.26 -11.78
CA GLY A 191 8.43 5.18 -12.22
C GLY A 191 7.28 5.68 -13.10
N LYS A 192 6.15 4.99 -13.05
CA LYS A 192 5.00 5.30 -13.89
C LYS A 192 3.71 5.29 -13.09
N ALA A 193 2.92 6.34 -13.25
CA ALA A 193 1.54 6.41 -12.78
C ALA A 193 0.62 6.66 -13.98
N THR A 194 -0.45 5.91 -14.10
CA THR A 194 -1.38 6.02 -15.22
C THR A 194 -2.80 6.06 -14.71
N LEU A 195 -3.56 7.05 -15.14
CA LEU A 195 -5.01 7.06 -15.03
C LEU A 195 -5.57 6.50 -16.34
N GLY A 196 -6.56 5.61 -16.27
CA GLY A 196 -7.13 4.96 -17.44
C GLY A 196 -7.71 5.96 -18.43
N THR A 197 -7.57 5.69 -19.71
CA THR A 197 -8.17 6.51 -20.78
C THR A 197 -9.69 6.53 -20.59
N TRP A 198 -10.29 7.71 -20.63
CA TRP A 198 -11.75 7.93 -20.43
C TRP A 198 -12.23 7.80 -18.97
N VAL A 199 -11.34 7.71 -17.99
CA VAL A 199 -11.74 7.76 -16.58
C VAL A 199 -12.11 9.18 -16.19
N ARG A 200 -13.37 9.37 -15.76
CA ARG A 200 -13.79 10.59 -15.07
C ARG A 200 -13.65 10.35 -13.58
N TYR A 201 -13.02 11.26 -12.87
CA TYR A 201 -12.87 11.15 -11.42
C TYR A 201 -13.32 12.43 -10.72
N GLY A 202 -13.86 12.26 -9.52
CA GLY A 202 -14.08 13.33 -8.57
C GLY A 202 -13.04 13.25 -7.46
N TYR A 203 -12.55 14.38 -6.99
CA TYR A 203 -11.58 14.47 -5.89
C TYR A 203 -12.18 15.29 -4.75
N ILE A 204 -12.28 14.67 -3.56
CA ILE A 204 -12.71 15.35 -2.34
C ILE A 204 -11.48 15.51 -1.45
N ALA A 205 -11.08 16.74 -1.21
CA ALA A 205 -9.96 17.06 -0.33
C ALA A 205 -10.37 16.97 1.14
N GLN A 206 -9.38 16.89 2.03
CA GLN A 206 -9.60 16.91 3.48
C GLN A 206 -10.14 18.28 3.92
N ASP A 207 -9.59 19.37 3.36
CA ASP A 207 -10.05 20.72 3.56
C ASP A 207 -10.82 21.18 2.33
N ILE A 208 -12.09 21.49 2.52
CA ILE A 208 -12.94 22.02 1.44
C ILE A 208 -12.77 23.54 1.46
N VAL A 209 -12.12 24.07 0.44
CA VAL A 209 -12.02 25.52 0.22
C VAL A 209 -13.14 25.90 -0.73
N PHE A 210 -13.98 26.84 -0.33
CA PHE A 210 -14.98 27.44 -1.19
C PHE A 210 -14.36 28.63 -1.91
N ASP A 211 -14.52 28.70 -3.22
CA ASP A 211 -13.98 29.80 -4.06
C ASP A 211 -14.60 31.16 -3.72
N ASP A 212 -15.78 31.15 -3.11
CA ASP A 212 -16.51 32.33 -2.72
C ASP A 212 -17.22 32.07 -1.37
N GLU A 213 -16.82 32.81 -0.34
CA GLU A 213 -17.40 32.72 1.00
C GLU A 213 -18.79 33.35 1.10
N GLU A 214 -19.19 34.17 0.10
CA GLU A 214 -20.50 34.84 0.08
C GLU A 214 -21.58 33.97 -0.58
N THR A 215 -21.20 32.95 -1.37
CA THR A 215 -22.13 32.05 -2.02
C THR A 215 -22.80 31.10 -1.01
N THR A 216 -24.11 31.08 -0.98
CA THR A 216 -24.84 30.14 -0.10
C THR A 216 -24.69 28.70 -0.57
N VAL A 217 -24.78 27.74 0.37
CA VAL A 217 -24.74 26.29 0.05
C VAL A 217 -25.77 25.92 -1.01
N LEU A 218 -26.95 26.53 -0.98
CA LEU A 218 -28.01 26.28 -1.96
C LEU A 218 -27.64 26.76 -3.35
N GLU A 219 -27.08 27.95 -3.48
CA GLU A 219 -26.62 28.49 -4.76
C GLU A 219 -25.50 27.64 -5.36
N LYS A 220 -24.54 27.19 -4.53
CA LYS A 220 -23.48 26.30 -4.98
C LYS A 220 -24.04 24.96 -5.48
N LEU A 221 -24.96 24.34 -4.75
CA LEU A 221 -25.63 23.12 -5.19
C LEU A 221 -26.41 23.29 -6.49
N MET A 222 -27.10 24.43 -6.66
CA MET A 222 -27.83 24.74 -7.89
C MET A 222 -26.88 24.98 -9.08
N SER A 223 -25.72 25.59 -8.88
CA SER A 223 -24.71 25.78 -9.92
C SER A 223 -24.20 24.44 -10.45
N VAL A 224 -23.77 23.55 -9.54
CA VAL A 224 -23.28 22.20 -9.89
C VAL A 224 -24.37 21.38 -10.60
N SER A 225 -25.63 21.49 -10.18
CA SER A 225 -26.75 20.79 -10.81
C SER A 225 -27.01 21.27 -12.25
N LYS A 226 -26.79 22.56 -12.54
CA LYS A 226 -26.90 23.11 -13.89
C LYS A 226 -25.75 22.65 -14.79
N GLU A 227 -24.52 22.68 -14.29
CA GLU A 227 -23.33 22.18 -15.01
C GLU A 227 -23.43 20.70 -15.37
N SER A 228 -23.95 19.86 -14.46
CA SER A 228 -24.21 18.44 -14.72
C SER A 228 -25.21 18.18 -15.85
N ARG A 229 -26.18 19.10 -16.07
CA ARG A 229 -27.17 18.97 -17.12
C ARG A 229 -26.66 19.41 -18.51
N THR A 230 -25.69 20.30 -18.56
CA THR A 230 -25.15 20.84 -19.83
C THR A 230 -23.97 20.04 -20.39
N GLY A 231 -23.46 19.02 -19.65
CA GLY A 231 -22.38 18.15 -20.14
C GLY A 231 -21.00 18.82 -20.26
N GLU A 232 -20.89 20.08 -19.91
CA GLU A 232 -19.62 20.81 -19.82
C GLU A 232 -19.12 20.80 -18.39
N MET A 233 -18.37 19.76 -18.02
CA MET A 233 -17.48 19.88 -16.87
C MET A 233 -16.28 20.69 -17.32
N THR A 234 -16.29 21.98 -17.03
CA THR A 234 -15.09 22.79 -17.08
C THR A 234 -14.09 22.28 -16.06
N GLU A 235 -12.85 22.05 -16.52
CA GLU A 235 -11.67 21.96 -15.66
C GLU A 235 -11.62 23.22 -14.78
N GLY A 236 -11.88 23.09 -13.51
CA GLY A 236 -11.72 24.25 -12.64
C GLY A 236 -12.60 24.25 -11.41
N ALA A 237 -12.41 23.27 -10.54
CA ALA A 237 -12.63 23.43 -9.11
C ALA A 237 -11.68 22.48 -8.42
N ALA A 238 -10.42 22.89 -8.38
CA ALA A 238 -9.40 22.30 -7.53
C ALA A 238 -9.49 22.92 -6.14
#